data_0adee797d3dc0f770e945ef233224199
#
_entry.id   0adee797d3dc0f770e945ef233224199
#
_cell.length_a   1.000
_cell.length_b   1.000
_cell.length_c   1.000
_cell.angle_alpha   90.00
_cell.angle_beta   90.00
_cell.angle_gamma   90.00
#
_symmetry.space_group_name_H-M   'P 1'
#
loop_
_entity.id
_entity.type
_entity.pdbx_description
1 polymer ?
#
loop_
_entity_poly.entity_id
_entity_poly.type
_entity_poly.pdbx_seq_one_letter_code
_entity_poly.pdbx_strand_id
1 'polypeptide(L)'
;NGVAVNDTSGRSSVSGAGDVNGDGLDDLIIGAMGDDPNGSGSGASFVVYGKTSGEIVELSDVQHGIGGFVINGVGEDDNSGWSVSGAGDVNGDGFADMLVGAPFDSPNGSSSGASFVVFGDNFTQSVTNVGTTDGETLTGTIENDIIFAGEGDDTINGTSGEDRLSGGNGADVFIFSRDDGTSIITDFSTMDGDQVDVSKFGFANWAELQPHLTATIGNNTQLTLDTDTFVYFEDIVYDELSETDFII
;
A
#
# COMPACT_ATOMS: atom_id res chain seq x y z
N ASN A 1 20.71 3.90 -3.75
CA ASN A 1 21.34 3.20 -2.64
C ASN A 1 20.43 2.08 -2.17
N GLY A 2 20.99 0.94 -1.69
CA GLY A 2 20.20 -0.12 -1.06
C GLY A 2 19.57 0.36 0.26
N VAL A 3 18.50 -0.30 0.69
CA VAL A 3 17.70 0.14 1.84
C VAL A 3 18.35 -0.26 3.16
N ALA A 4 18.92 -1.46 3.24
CA ALA A 4 19.61 -1.95 4.43
C ALA A 4 20.90 -2.74 4.11
N VAL A 5 21.55 -3.24 5.14
CA VAL A 5 22.80 -4.03 5.01
C VAL A 5 22.44 -5.42 4.45
N ASN A 6 23.09 -5.81 3.35
CA ASN A 6 22.93 -7.07 2.62
C ASN A 6 21.68 -7.21 1.73
N ASP A 7 20.87 -6.20 1.52
CA ASP A 7 19.66 -6.25 0.66
C ASP A 7 19.98 -6.66 -0.78
N THR A 8 21.23 -6.41 -1.21
CA THR A 8 21.70 -6.75 -2.56
C THR A 8 20.88 -6.15 -3.71
N SER A 9 20.21 -4.99 -3.46
CA SER A 9 19.39 -4.28 -4.45
C SER A 9 20.15 -4.08 -5.78
N GLY A 10 19.53 -4.49 -6.89
CA GLY A 10 20.11 -4.40 -8.24
C GLY A 10 21.30 -5.33 -8.51
N ARG A 11 21.70 -6.17 -7.57
CA ARG A 11 22.80 -7.12 -7.78
C ARG A 11 22.39 -8.28 -8.68
N SER A 12 21.15 -8.73 -8.56
CA SER A 12 20.65 -9.90 -9.27
C SER A 12 19.99 -9.52 -10.59
N SER A 13 19.08 -8.56 -10.56
CA SER A 13 18.32 -8.17 -11.74
C SER A 13 17.86 -6.73 -11.66
N VAL A 14 17.93 -6.04 -12.80
CA VAL A 14 17.31 -4.72 -13.04
C VAL A 14 16.76 -4.74 -14.46
N SER A 15 15.55 -4.27 -14.66
CA SER A 15 14.89 -4.25 -15.96
C SER A 15 14.03 -2.99 -16.13
N GLY A 16 13.77 -2.62 -17.39
CA GLY A 16 12.63 -1.76 -17.69
C GLY A 16 11.34 -2.51 -17.39
N ALA A 17 10.40 -1.83 -16.81
CA ALA A 17 9.08 -2.36 -16.48
C ALA A 17 8.00 -1.91 -17.49
N GLY A 18 8.30 -0.89 -18.32
CA GLY A 18 7.31 -0.16 -19.13
C GLY A 18 6.57 0.85 -18.25
N ASP A 19 5.49 1.39 -18.75
CA ASP A 19 4.61 2.32 -18.02
C ASP A 19 3.63 1.51 -17.17
N VAL A 20 4.05 1.22 -15.91
CA VAL A 20 3.24 0.38 -15.01
C VAL A 20 2.18 1.17 -14.26
N ASN A 21 2.32 2.51 -14.22
CA ASN A 21 1.45 3.40 -13.47
C ASN A 21 0.53 4.26 -14.37
N GLY A 22 0.71 4.24 -15.70
CA GLY A 22 -0.10 4.98 -16.66
C GLY A 22 0.22 6.47 -16.77
N ASP A 23 1.40 6.92 -16.31
CA ASP A 23 1.82 8.33 -16.37
C ASP A 23 2.46 8.73 -17.72
N GLY A 24 2.67 7.77 -18.59
CA GLY A 24 3.25 7.94 -19.92
C GLY A 24 4.78 7.89 -19.94
N LEU A 25 5.42 7.53 -18.84
CA LEU A 25 6.86 7.33 -18.73
C LEU A 25 7.18 5.85 -18.51
N ASP A 26 8.34 5.40 -18.99
CA ASP A 26 8.80 4.04 -18.70
C ASP A 26 9.36 3.96 -17.28
N ASP A 27 8.97 2.92 -16.55
CA ASP A 27 9.37 2.60 -15.19
C ASP A 27 10.47 1.53 -15.14
N LEU A 28 11.05 1.36 -13.96
CA LEU A 28 12.10 0.38 -13.71
C LEU A 28 11.64 -0.61 -12.62
N ILE A 29 12.09 -1.86 -12.74
CA ILE A 29 11.99 -2.85 -11.66
C ILE A 29 13.38 -3.33 -11.26
N ILE A 30 13.62 -3.39 -9.95
CA ILE A 30 14.93 -3.71 -9.34
C ILE A 30 14.73 -4.85 -8.35
N GLY A 31 15.38 -5.99 -8.59
CA GLY A 31 15.34 -7.12 -7.66
C GLY A 31 16.31 -6.94 -6.48
N ALA A 32 15.84 -7.28 -5.28
CA ALA A 32 16.56 -7.24 -4.02
C ALA A 32 16.34 -8.57 -3.26
N MET A 33 16.89 -9.66 -3.80
CA MET A 33 16.68 -11.02 -3.30
C MET A 33 17.17 -11.27 -1.86
N GLY A 34 18.02 -10.39 -1.34
CA GLY A 34 18.54 -10.47 0.02
C GLY A 34 17.85 -9.53 1.00
N ASP A 35 16.78 -8.89 0.60
CA ASP A 35 15.92 -8.13 1.49
C ASP A 35 15.06 -9.08 2.33
N ASP A 36 14.77 -8.72 3.58
CA ASP A 36 14.21 -9.60 4.60
C ASP A 36 12.84 -9.10 5.15
N PRO A 37 11.92 -8.54 4.32
CA PRO A 37 10.69 -7.96 4.83
C PRO A 37 9.79 -8.97 5.58
N ASN A 38 9.79 -10.22 5.15
CA ASN A 38 8.97 -11.30 5.70
C ASN A 38 9.80 -12.50 6.18
N GLY A 39 10.99 -12.24 6.71
CA GLY A 39 11.93 -13.25 7.19
C GLY A 39 13.19 -13.36 6.33
N SER A 40 14.21 -14.02 6.87
CA SER A 40 15.54 -14.10 6.23
C SER A 40 15.45 -14.63 4.80
N GLY A 41 15.98 -13.87 3.83
CA GLY A 41 15.98 -14.27 2.42
C GLY A 41 14.60 -14.33 1.77
N SER A 42 13.58 -13.67 2.33
CA SER A 42 12.27 -13.58 1.67
C SER A 42 12.36 -12.86 0.33
N GLY A 43 13.25 -11.88 0.23
CA GLY A 43 13.48 -11.07 -0.95
C GLY A 43 12.42 -9.99 -1.17
N ALA A 44 12.75 -9.02 -2.00
CA ALA A 44 11.83 -7.98 -2.44
C ALA A 44 12.14 -7.53 -3.88
N SER A 45 11.24 -6.77 -4.47
CA SER A 45 11.49 -6.05 -5.73
C SER A 45 10.96 -4.62 -5.60
N PHE A 46 11.76 -3.65 -6.06
CA PHE A 46 11.40 -2.24 -6.07
C PHE A 46 10.95 -1.83 -7.46
N VAL A 47 9.79 -1.26 -7.58
CA VAL A 47 9.31 -0.59 -8.78
C VAL A 47 9.57 0.90 -8.62
N VAL A 48 10.28 1.50 -9.56
CA VAL A 48 10.67 2.92 -9.53
C VAL A 48 10.00 3.61 -10.72
N TYR A 49 9.13 4.55 -10.43
CA TYR A 49 8.44 5.30 -11.48
C TYR A 49 9.39 6.21 -12.27
N GLY A 50 9.15 6.29 -13.56
CA GLY A 50 9.77 7.24 -14.45
C GLY A 50 9.47 8.68 -14.01
N LYS A 51 10.40 9.59 -14.26
CA LYS A 51 10.17 11.01 -13.98
C LYS A 51 10.91 11.91 -14.95
N THR A 52 10.34 13.08 -15.20
CA THR A 52 10.94 14.10 -16.08
C THR A 52 12.00 14.94 -15.39
N SER A 53 12.08 14.91 -14.05
CA SER A 53 13.12 15.61 -13.27
C SER A 53 14.43 14.81 -13.29
N GLY A 54 15.56 15.51 -13.16
CA GLY A 54 16.88 14.87 -13.04
C GLY A 54 17.28 14.51 -11.60
N GLU A 55 16.33 14.49 -10.68
CA GLU A 55 16.58 14.17 -9.27
C GLU A 55 16.83 12.69 -9.06
N ILE A 56 17.71 12.36 -8.13
CA ILE A 56 17.99 10.97 -7.75
C ILE A 56 16.78 10.39 -7.01
N VAL A 57 16.44 9.13 -7.29
CA VAL A 57 15.49 8.34 -6.51
C VAL A 57 16.28 7.48 -5.53
N GLU A 58 15.98 7.60 -4.25
CA GLU A 58 16.50 6.71 -3.22
C GLU A 58 15.51 5.55 -3.03
N LEU A 59 16.00 4.31 -2.93
CA LEU A 59 15.10 3.16 -2.73
C LEU A 59 14.44 3.18 -1.34
N SER A 60 15.02 3.89 -0.38
CA SER A 60 14.37 4.17 0.90
C SER A 60 13.09 4.98 0.76
N ASP A 61 13.03 5.89 -0.21
CA ASP A 61 11.81 6.65 -0.49
C ASP A 61 10.77 5.76 -1.18
N VAL A 62 11.22 4.90 -2.11
CA VAL A 62 10.36 3.90 -2.78
C VAL A 62 9.78 2.91 -1.76
N GLN A 63 10.53 2.54 -0.72
CA GLN A 63 10.04 1.69 0.37
C GLN A 63 8.86 2.33 1.11
N HIS A 64 8.80 3.65 1.14
CA HIS A 64 7.71 4.43 1.72
C HIS A 64 6.67 4.89 0.68
N GLY A 65 6.69 4.31 -0.52
CA GLY A 65 5.74 4.64 -1.59
C GLY A 65 6.06 5.92 -2.38
N ILE A 66 7.20 6.57 -2.13
CA ILE A 66 7.59 7.81 -2.84
C ILE A 66 8.30 7.49 -4.15
N GLY A 67 7.67 7.78 -5.28
CA GLY A 67 8.24 7.55 -6.61
C GLY A 67 8.34 6.09 -7.01
N GLY A 68 7.49 5.23 -6.43
CA GLY A 68 7.39 3.81 -6.72
C GLY A 68 6.78 3.02 -5.58
N PHE A 69 6.88 1.69 -5.64
CA PHE A 69 6.40 0.78 -4.60
C PHE A 69 7.30 -0.45 -4.47
N VAL A 70 7.07 -1.24 -3.39
CA VAL A 70 7.82 -2.47 -3.13
C VAL A 70 6.90 -3.68 -3.28
N ILE A 71 7.42 -4.73 -3.91
CA ILE A 71 6.81 -6.06 -3.96
C ILE A 71 7.60 -6.93 -2.99
N ASN A 72 7.03 -7.21 -1.83
CA ASN A 72 7.66 -8.04 -0.80
C ASN A 72 7.54 -9.53 -1.15
N GLY A 73 8.60 -10.29 -0.92
CA GLY A 73 8.55 -11.75 -0.97
C GLY A 73 7.73 -12.31 0.20
N VAL A 74 7.07 -13.45 -0.02
CA VAL A 74 6.08 -14.00 0.93
C VAL A 74 6.72 -14.85 2.01
N GLY A 75 7.66 -15.74 1.66
CA GLY A 75 8.22 -16.74 2.54
C GLY A 75 9.72 -16.56 2.80
N GLU A 76 10.15 -17.01 3.98
CA GLU A 76 11.56 -17.09 4.34
C GLU A 76 12.30 -17.99 3.35
N ASP A 77 13.51 -17.57 2.92
CA ASP A 77 14.39 -18.24 1.96
C ASP A 77 13.85 -18.37 0.52
N ASP A 78 12.71 -17.76 0.16
CA ASP A 78 12.13 -17.83 -1.19
C ASP A 78 12.95 -17.06 -2.24
N ASN A 79 13.70 -16.06 -1.80
CA ASN A 79 14.54 -15.18 -2.62
C ASN A 79 13.75 -14.50 -3.76
N SER A 80 12.57 -13.96 -3.46
CA SER A 80 11.79 -13.15 -4.40
C SER A 80 12.63 -11.98 -4.93
N GLY A 81 12.45 -11.64 -6.22
CA GLY A 81 13.29 -10.64 -6.86
C GLY A 81 14.68 -11.15 -7.30
N TRP A 82 14.92 -12.47 -7.25
CA TRP A 82 16.14 -13.06 -7.88
C TRP A 82 16.26 -12.68 -9.35
N SER A 83 15.16 -12.71 -10.07
CA SER A 83 15.03 -12.23 -11.43
C SER A 83 13.77 -11.36 -11.56
N VAL A 84 13.88 -10.24 -12.26
CA VAL A 84 12.76 -9.36 -12.56
C VAL A 84 12.78 -8.93 -14.02
N SER A 85 11.61 -8.69 -14.60
CA SER A 85 11.47 -8.23 -15.99
C SER A 85 10.14 -7.54 -16.19
N GLY A 86 10.07 -6.56 -17.09
CA GLY A 86 8.81 -6.15 -17.68
C GLY A 86 8.21 -7.29 -18.50
N ALA A 87 6.89 -7.40 -18.50
CA ALA A 87 6.10 -8.41 -19.24
C ALA A 87 5.27 -7.80 -20.38
N GLY A 88 5.24 -6.47 -20.48
CA GLY A 88 4.27 -5.74 -21.32
C GLY A 88 2.87 -5.86 -20.72
N ASP A 89 1.87 -5.40 -21.44
CA ASP A 89 0.46 -5.48 -21.04
C ASP A 89 -0.08 -6.89 -21.33
N VAL A 90 -0.04 -7.80 -20.34
CA VAL A 90 -0.43 -9.21 -20.53
C VAL A 90 -1.91 -9.48 -20.24
N ASN A 91 -2.58 -8.56 -19.54
CA ASN A 91 -4.01 -8.65 -19.25
C ASN A 91 -4.88 -7.78 -20.17
N GLY A 92 -4.29 -6.85 -20.93
CA GLY A 92 -4.96 -6.01 -21.91
C GLY A 92 -5.66 -4.78 -21.30
N ASP A 93 -5.24 -4.32 -20.12
CA ASP A 93 -5.83 -3.18 -19.41
C ASP A 93 -5.21 -1.83 -19.79
N GLY A 94 -4.08 -1.84 -20.51
CA GLY A 94 -3.38 -0.65 -20.99
C GLY A 94 -2.18 -0.25 -20.13
N PHE A 95 -1.92 -0.94 -19.03
CA PHE A 95 -0.74 -0.75 -18.19
C PHE A 95 0.30 -1.84 -18.48
N ALA A 96 1.56 -1.53 -18.27
CA ALA A 96 2.61 -2.54 -18.40
C ALA A 96 2.69 -3.41 -17.13
N ASP A 97 2.82 -4.71 -17.31
CA ASP A 97 2.92 -5.70 -16.24
C ASP A 97 4.37 -6.14 -16.02
N MET A 98 4.61 -6.78 -14.89
CA MET A 98 5.93 -7.21 -14.46
C MET A 98 5.97 -8.69 -14.10
N LEU A 99 7.16 -9.28 -14.21
CA LEU A 99 7.46 -10.63 -13.75
C LEU A 99 8.48 -10.59 -12.62
N VAL A 100 8.20 -11.31 -11.54
CA VAL A 100 9.09 -11.49 -10.39
C VAL A 100 9.32 -12.97 -10.18
N GLY A 101 10.58 -13.40 -10.14
CA GLY A 101 10.97 -14.79 -9.89
C GLY A 101 11.42 -15.01 -8.45
N ALA A 102 10.93 -16.09 -7.83
CA ALA A 102 11.30 -16.60 -6.51
C ALA A 102 11.74 -18.07 -6.65
N PRO A 103 13.02 -18.34 -6.94
CA PRO A 103 13.47 -19.68 -7.36
C PRO A 103 13.43 -20.73 -6.26
N PHE A 104 13.37 -20.33 -4.99
CA PHE A 104 13.34 -21.25 -3.85
C PHE A 104 11.98 -21.34 -3.18
N ASP A 105 11.00 -20.56 -3.64
CA ASP A 105 9.61 -20.73 -3.21
C ASP A 105 9.18 -22.19 -3.37
N SER A 106 8.36 -22.66 -2.44
CA SER A 106 8.08 -24.09 -2.27
C SER A 106 6.59 -24.45 -2.39
N PRO A 107 5.81 -23.88 -3.34
CA PRO A 107 4.37 -24.11 -3.43
C PRO A 107 3.99 -25.58 -3.75
N ASN A 108 4.89 -26.32 -4.42
CA ASN A 108 4.67 -27.70 -4.83
C ASN A 108 5.75 -28.67 -4.31
N GLY A 109 6.48 -28.28 -3.26
CA GLY A 109 7.57 -29.04 -2.66
C GLY A 109 8.86 -28.25 -2.60
N SER A 110 9.84 -28.74 -1.85
CA SER A 110 11.07 -28.00 -1.53
C SER A 110 11.73 -27.40 -2.78
N SER A 111 11.91 -26.08 -2.80
CA SER A 111 12.57 -25.31 -3.87
C SER A 111 11.98 -25.60 -5.25
N SER A 112 10.66 -25.73 -5.35
CA SER A 112 9.99 -25.92 -6.65
C SER A 112 10.04 -24.68 -7.53
N GLY A 113 10.27 -23.53 -6.93
CA GLY A 113 10.27 -22.21 -7.56
C GLY A 113 8.90 -21.68 -7.91
N ALA A 114 8.76 -20.38 -7.94
CA ALA A 114 7.59 -19.68 -8.44
C ALA A 114 7.98 -18.46 -9.29
N SER A 115 7.06 -18.03 -10.14
CA SER A 115 7.13 -16.78 -10.85
C SER A 115 5.78 -16.09 -10.72
N PHE A 116 5.81 -14.82 -10.41
CA PHE A 116 4.62 -13.99 -10.18
C PHE A 116 4.49 -12.99 -11.31
N VAL A 117 3.28 -12.84 -11.83
CA VAL A 117 2.91 -11.69 -12.66
C VAL A 117 2.33 -10.65 -11.73
N VAL A 118 2.89 -9.45 -11.76
CA VAL A 118 2.39 -8.29 -11.04
C VAL A 118 1.79 -7.36 -12.08
N PHE A 119 0.49 -7.16 -11.99
CA PHE A 119 -0.21 -6.30 -12.95
C PHE A 119 0.05 -4.83 -12.64
N GLY A 120 0.26 -4.04 -13.70
CA GLY A 120 0.21 -2.61 -13.64
C GLY A 120 -1.22 -2.13 -13.35
N ASP A 121 -1.34 -0.93 -12.86
CA ASP A 121 -2.62 -0.28 -12.61
C ASP A 121 -2.42 1.23 -12.63
N ASN A 122 -3.49 2.00 -12.57
CA ASN A 122 -3.40 3.46 -12.48
C ASN A 122 -2.82 3.87 -11.12
N PHE A 123 -1.52 3.69 -10.95
CA PHE A 123 -0.74 4.18 -9.81
C PHE A 123 -0.28 5.64 -10.01
N THR A 124 -0.98 6.44 -10.83
CA THR A 124 -0.63 7.85 -11.09
C THR A 124 -0.78 8.73 -9.86
N GLN A 125 -1.30 8.17 -8.79
CA GLN A 125 -1.29 8.80 -7.49
C GLN A 125 0.15 8.75 -6.93
N SER A 126 0.89 9.84 -7.10
CA SER A 126 2.09 10.05 -6.29
C SER A 126 1.66 10.06 -4.82
N VAL A 127 2.51 9.52 -3.94
CA VAL A 127 2.32 9.74 -2.51
C VAL A 127 2.25 11.25 -2.31
N THR A 128 1.07 11.72 -1.96
CA THR A 128 0.79 13.16 -1.86
C THR A 128 1.26 13.71 -0.52
N ASN A 129 1.34 12.83 0.49
CA ASN A 129 1.74 13.23 1.83
C ASN A 129 2.46 12.09 2.55
N VAL A 130 3.67 12.36 3.08
CA VAL A 130 4.46 11.43 3.87
C VAL A 130 4.75 12.08 5.21
N GLY A 131 4.39 11.38 6.28
CA GLY A 131 4.72 11.76 7.65
C GLY A 131 6.13 11.32 8.06
N THR A 132 6.42 11.43 9.33
CA THR A 132 7.73 11.16 9.93
C THR A 132 7.67 10.08 11.01
N THR A 133 8.37 10.27 12.12
CA THR A 133 8.32 9.41 13.31
C THR A 133 7.63 10.08 14.50
N ASP A 134 7.12 11.29 14.31
CA ASP A 134 6.40 12.05 15.33
C ASP A 134 4.90 12.04 14.99
N GLY A 135 4.01 12.20 15.96
CA GLY A 135 2.57 12.32 15.71
C GLY A 135 2.22 13.62 14.97
N GLU A 136 1.62 13.49 13.80
CA GLU A 136 1.37 14.59 12.87
C GLU A 136 -0.10 14.70 12.47
N THR A 137 -0.40 15.76 11.71
CA THR A 137 -1.69 15.88 11.00
C THR A 137 -1.43 15.99 9.51
N LEU A 138 -1.84 14.96 8.77
CA LEU A 138 -1.71 14.88 7.34
C LEU A 138 -3.07 15.08 6.68
N THR A 139 -3.12 15.98 5.72
CA THR A 139 -4.37 16.28 4.99
C THR A 139 -4.08 16.22 3.49
N GLY A 140 -4.87 15.43 2.78
CA GLY A 140 -4.83 15.31 1.34
C GLY A 140 -5.43 16.51 0.61
N THR A 141 -5.67 16.34 -0.66
CA THR A 141 -6.23 17.32 -1.57
C THR A 141 -7.69 17.01 -1.90
N ILE A 142 -8.25 17.53 -2.97
CA ILE A 142 -9.57 17.14 -3.51
C ILE A 142 -9.46 16.08 -4.61
N GLU A 143 -8.25 15.66 -4.92
CA GLU A 143 -7.95 14.63 -5.90
C GLU A 143 -7.67 13.31 -5.15
N ASN A 144 -7.44 12.25 -5.87
CA ASN A 144 -7.07 10.98 -5.26
C ASN A 144 -5.69 11.05 -4.62
N ASP A 145 -5.58 10.74 -3.34
CA ASP A 145 -4.36 10.86 -2.57
C ASP A 145 -3.83 9.51 -2.08
N ILE A 146 -2.51 9.41 -1.95
CA ILE A 146 -1.86 8.37 -1.18
C ILE A 146 -1.16 9.03 0.00
N ILE A 147 -1.61 8.73 1.22
CA ILE A 147 -1.05 9.28 2.46
C ILE A 147 -0.42 8.13 3.25
N PHE A 148 0.84 8.33 3.63
CA PHE A 148 1.59 7.43 4.49
C PHE A 148 2.07 8.22 5.72
N ALA A 149 1.49 7.97 6.90
CA ALA A 149 1.76 8.79 8.08
C ALA A 149 3.06 8.39 8.79
N GLY A 150 3.35 7.10 8.95
CA GLY A 150 4.68 6.66 9.41
C GLY A 150 4.70 6.05 10.80
N GLU A 151 5.55 6.57 11.70
CA GLU A 151 5.53 6.22 13.12
C GLU A 151 4.95 7.38 13.91
N GLY A 152 4.27 7.09 15.02
CA GLY A 152 3.68 8.11 15.88
C GLY A 152 2.16 8.03 15.89
N ASP A 153 1.53 8.79 16.77
CA ASP A 153 0.07 8.86 16.83
C ASP A 153 -0.42 9.95 15.87
N ASP A 154 -0.84 9.57 14.66
CA ASP A 154 -1.11 10.48 13.56
C ASP A 154 -2.60 10.80 13.40
N THR A 155 -2.90 11.91 12.75
CA THR A 155 -4.24 12.28 12.33
C THR A 155 -4.28 12.45 10.82
N ILE A 156 -5.09 11.63 10.14
CA ILE A 156 -5.08 11.49 8.69
C ILE A 156 -6.45 11.86 8.14
N ASN A 157 -6.47 12.72 7.13
CA ASN A 157 -7.67 13.12 6.40
C ASN A 157 -7.38 13.13 4.90
N GLY A 158 -7.92 12.16 4.15
CA GLY A 158 -7.78 12.09 2.69
C GLY A 158 -8.49 13.24 1.98
N THR A 159 -9.58 13.74 2.55
CA THR A 159 -10.54 14.68 1.97
C THR A 159 -11.37 14.02 0.85
N SER A 160 -11.63 14.72 -0.26
CA SER A 160 -12.44 14.19 -1.35
C SER A 160 -11.56 13.44 -2.35
N GLY A 161 -12.05 12.34 -2.90
CA GLY A 161 -11.33 11.56 -3.89
C GLY A 161 -11.51 10.05 -3.68
N GLU A 162 -10.64 9.30 -4.32
CA GLU A 162 -10.42 7.89 -4.03
C GLU A 162 -9.03 7.77 -3.39
N ASP A 163 -8.97 7.75 -2.04
CA ASP A 163 -7.73 7.88 -1.31
C ASP A 163 -7.23 6.53 -0.77
N ARG A 164 -5.91 6.38 -0.67
CA ARG A 164 -5.27 5.28 0.06
C ARG A 164 -4.53 5.84 1.26
N LEU A 165 -4.91 5.38 2.44
CA LEU A 165 -4.46 5.93 3.72
C LEU A 165 -3.75 4.84 4.52
N SER A 166 -2.56 5.13 5.00
CA SER A 166 -1.77 4.27 5.89
C SER A 166 -1.37 5.09 7.13
N GLY A 167 -1.74 4.61 8.31
CA GLY A 167 -1.32 5.18 9.60
C GLY A 167 0.12 4.81 9.93
N GLY A 168 0.45 3.54 9.76
CA GLY A 168 1.75 3.00 10.14
C GLY A 168 1.77 2.46 11.56
N ASN A 169 2.79 2.80 12.34
CA ASN A 169 2.90 2.38 13.74
C ASN A 169 2.41 3.50 14.68
N GLY A 170 1.49 3.21 15.56
CA GLY A 170 0.97 4.16 16.54
C GLY A 170 -0.55 4.09 16.64
N ALA A 171 -1.13 4.95 17.46
CA ALA A 171 -2.58 5.05 17.60
C ALA A 171 -3.11 6.17 16.68
N ASP A 172 -3.50 5.80 15.47
CA ASP A 172 -3.81 6.74 14.41
C ASP A 172 -5.30 7.09 14.35
N VAL A 173 -5.62 8.28 13.87
CA VAL A 173 -7.00 8.74 13.70
C VAL A 173 -7.26 9.09 12.24
N PHE A 174 -8.12 8.32 11.59
CA PHE A 174 -8.59 8.56 10.24
C PHE A 174 -9.89 9.37 10.27
N ILE A 175 -9.87 10.58 9.74
CA ILE A 175 -11.00 11.51 9.78
C ILE A 175 -11.77 11.49 8.47
N PHE A 176 -13.10 11.33 8.55
CA PHE A 176 -13.99 11.39 7.39
C PHE A 176 -15.06 12.43 7.56
N SER A 177 -15.42 13.05 6.45
CA SER A 177 -16.50 14.06 6.35
C SER A 177 -17.48 13.67 5.24
N ARG A 178 -18.58 14.42 5.13
CA ARG A 178 -19.55 14.19 4.05
C ARG A 178 -18.93 14.54 2.71
N ASP A 179 -19.26 13.74 1.71
CA ASP A 179 -18.82 13.90 0.32
C ASP A 179 -17.29 13.67 0.13
N ASP A 180 -16.63 12.99 1.08
CA ASP A 180 -15.18 12.67 0.97
C ASP A 180 -14.88 11.58 -0.09
N GLY A 181 -15.89 10.92 -0.65
CA GLY A 181 -15.68 9.93 -1.70
C GLY A 181 -15.33 8.54 -1.15
N THR A 182 -14.40 7.85 -1.78
CA THR A 182 -14.02 6.49 -1.40
C THR A 182 -12.60 6.47 -0.87
N SER A 183 -12.40 6.00 0.35
CA SER A 183 -11.06 5.82 0.91
C SER A 183 -10.80 4.37 1.29
N ILE A 184 -9.54 3.96 1.15
CA ILE A 184 -9.04 2.66 1.56
C ILE A 184 -8.01 2.87 2.66
N ILE A 185 -8.28 2.34 3.87
CA ILE A 185 -7.29 2.25 4.94
C ILE A 185 -6.57 0.92 4.78
N THR A 186 -5.24 0.97 4.62
CA THR A 186 -4.44 -0.17 4.18
C THR A 186 -3.80 -0.97 5.33
N ASP A 187 -3.76 -0.41 6.54
CA ASP A 187 -3.05 -0.97 7.68
C ASP A 187 -3.73 -0.73 9.04
N PHE A 188 -5.05 -0.52 9.04
CA PHE A 188 -5.81 -0.27 10.28
C PHE A 188 -5.55 -1.35 11.33
N SER A 189 -5.15 -0.94 12.53
CA SER A 189 -4.79 -1.85 13.62
C SER A 189 -5.58 -1.54 14.90
N THR A 190 -6.54 -2.39 15.22
CA THR A 190 -7.27 -2.30 16.52
C THR A 190 -6.33 -2.54 17.71
N MET A 191 -5.19 -3.22 17.48
CA MET A 191 -4.21 -3.54 18.53
C MET A 191 -3.33 -2.33 18.86
N ASP A 192 -3.02 -1.48 17.89
CA ASP A 192 -2.23 -0.27 18.08
C ASP A 192 -3.11 0.89 18.56
N GLY A 193 -4.43 0.75 18.44
CA GLY A 193 -5.41 1.69 18.96
C GLY A 193 -5.91 2.68 17.93
N ASP A 194 -5.86 2.31 16.65
CA ASP A 194 -6.37 3.14 15.55
C ASP A 194 -7.86 3.41 15.69
N GLN A 195 -8.27 4.59 15.26
CA GLN A 195 -9.65 5.03 15.29
C GLN A 195 -10.10 5.68 14.00
N VAL A 196 -11.39 5.55 13.72
CA VAL A 196 -12.05 6.25 12.61
C VAL A 196 -12.98 7.31 13.18
N ASP A 197 -12.73 8.58 12.89
CA ASP A 197 -13.59 9.70 13.28
C ASP A 197 -14.73 9.89 12.26
N VAL A 198 -15.94 9.53 12.68
CA VAL A 198 -17.19 9.70 11.94
C VAL A 198 -18.13 10.73 12.59
N SER A 199 -17.62 11.55 13.50
CA SER A 199 -18.41 12.52 14.26
C SER A 199 -19.19 13.52 13.39
N LYS A 200 -18.75 13.72 12.13
CA LYS A 200 -19.42 14.60 11.16
C LYS A 200 -20.72 14.01 10.56
N PHE A 201 -20.97 12.70 10.76
CA PHE A 201 -22.14 12.02 10.19
C PHE A 201 -23.34 12.04 11.13
N GLY A 202 -23.10 12.27 12.45
CA GLY A 202 -24.15 12.51 13.45
C GLY A 202 -24.80 11.22 13.94
N PHE A 203 -24.11 10.11 13.92
CA PHE A 203 -24.50 8.90 14.64
C PHE A 203 -24.54 9.20 16.15
N ALA A 204 -25.55 8.73 16.86
CA ALA A 204 -25.67 9.01 18.28
C ALA A 204 -24.88 7.98 19.15
N ASN A 205 -24.56 6.82 18.59
CA ASN A 205 -23.87 5.73 19.29
C ASN A 205 -23.50 4.61 18.32
N TRP A 206 -22.73 3.64 18.82
CA TRP A 206 -22.33 2.44 18.08
C TRP A 206 -23.50 1.65 17.46
N ALA A 207 -24.63 1.54 18.13
CA ALA A 207 -25.77 0.79 17.61
C ALA A 207 -26.39 1.44 16.35
N GLU A 208 -26.19 2.74 16.15
CA GLU A 208 -26.57 3.42 14.90
C GLU A 208 -25.51 3.29 13.81
N LEU A 209 -24.22 3.26 14.16
CA LEU A 209 -23.11 3.12 13.21
C LEU A 209 -22.95 1.66 12.71
N GLN A 210 -23.02 0.69 13.62
CA GLN A 210 -22.72 -0.72 13.31
C GLN A 210 -23.43 -1.29 12.07
N PRO A 211 -24.73 -0.97 11.79
CA PRO A 211 -25.41 -1.45 10.58
C PRO A 211 -24.83 -0.94 9.26
N HIS A 212 -23.94 0.06 9.29
CA HIS A 212 -23.26 0.63 8.12
C HIS A 212 -21.98 -0.12 7.77
N LEU A 213 -21.54 -1.05 8.62
CA LEU A 213 -20.41 -1.93 8.37
C LEU A 213 -20.88 -3.20 7.67
N THR A 214 -20.19 -3.59 6.61
CA THR A 214 -20.48 -4.80 5.82
C THR A 214 -19.20 -5.52 5.43
N ALA A 215 -19.20 -6.86 5.60
CA ALA A 215 -18.09 -7.67 5.10
C ALA A 215 -18.07 -7.69 3.56
N THR A 216 -16.88 -7.58 2.99
CA THR A 216 -16.67 -7.63 1.54
C THR A 216 -15.85 -8.87 1.14
N ILE A 217 -15.47 -8.98 -0.13
CA ILE A 217 -14.68 -10.10 -0.63
C ILE A 217 -13.26 -10.05 -0.04
N GLY A 218 -12.73 -11.19 0.32
CA GLY A 218 -11.49 -11.30 1.11
C GLY A 218 -11.78 -11.12 2.60
N ASN A 219 -10.83 -10.65 3.35
CA ASN A 219 -10.98 -10.33 4.77
C ASN A 219 -11.22 -8.83 5.00
N ASN A 220 -11.88 -8.17 4.08
CA ASN A 220 -12.05 -6.73 4.10
C ASN A 220 -13.42 -6.34 4.65
N THR A 221 -13.50 -5.18 5.28
CA THR A 221 -14.74 -4.57 5.75
C THR A 221 -14.98 -3.24 5.05
N GLN A 222 -16.22 -2.97 4.67
CA GLN A 222 -16.66 -1.68 4.14
C GLN A 222 -17.54 -0.99 5.16
N LEU A 223 -17.27 0.29 5.40
CA LEU A 223 -18.14 1.23 6.13
C LEU A 223 -18.77 2.18 5.10
N THR A 224 -20.09 2.23 5.08
CA THR A 224 -20.86 3.17 4.25
C THR A 224 -21.40 4.28 5.14
N LEU A 225 -20.87 5.48 5.01
CA LEU A 225 -21.23 6.62 5.87
C LEU A 225 -22.42 7.44 5.33
N ASP A 226 -22.44 7.62 4.00
CA ASP A 226 -23.60 8.19 3.29
C ASP A 226 -23.64 7.71 1.83
N THR A 227 -24.30 8.45 0.91
CA THR A 227 -24.42 8.06 -0.50
C THR A 227 -23.13 8.16 -1.28
N ASP A 228 -22.19 8.96 -0.82
CA ASP A 228 -20.98 9.34 -1.55
C ASP A 228 -19.69 9.16 -0.72
N THR A 229 -19.79 8.65 0.54
CA THR A 229 -18.64 8.42 1.41
C THR A 229 -18.56 6.95 1.84
N PHE A 230 -17.49 6.28 1.38
CA PHE A 230 -17.22 4.88 1.64
C PHE A 230 -15.79 4.70 2.19
N VAL A 231 -15.64 3.88 3.21
CA VAL A 231 -14.34 3.52 3.78
C VAL A 231 -14.16 2.00 3.70
N TYR A 232 -13.06 1.57 3.10
CA TYR A 232 -12.68 0.18 3.04
C TYR A 232 -11.49 -0.07 3.98
N PHE A 233 -11.59 -1.10 4.81
CA PHE A 233 -10.50 -1.58 5.65
C PHE A 233 -9.91 -2.82 4.98
N GLU A 234 -8.67 -2.74 4.52
CA GLU A 234 -7.95 -3.91 4.00
C GLU A 234 -7.56 -4.84 5.15
N ASP A 235 -7.73 -6.15 4.95
CA ASP A 235 -7.38 -7.23 5.87
C ASP A 235 -8.02 -7.15 7.28
N ILE A 236 -9.08 -6.36 7.46
CA ILE A 236 -9.87 -6.29 8.69
C ILE A 236 -11.23 -6.95 8.48
N VAL A 237 -11.51 -8.01 9.23
CA VAL A 237 -12.83 -8.64 9.24
C VAL A 237 -13.80 -7.90 10.15
N TYR A 238 -15.06 -7.84 9.73
CA TYR A 238 -16.14 -7.12 10.42
C TYR A 238 -16.19 -7.36 11.95
N ASP A 239 -15.98 -8.61 12.40
CA ASP A 239 -16.07 -8.98 13.80
C ASP A 239 -14.88 -8.48 14.67
N GLU A 240 -13.85 -7.94 14.04
CA GLU A 240 -12.69 -7.33 14.73
C GLU A 240 -12.97 -5.88 15.14
N LEU A 241 -13.91 -5.22 14.47
CA LEU A 241 -14.26 -3.83 14.74
C LEU A 241 -15.28 -3.70 15.88
N SER A 242 -15.08 -2.74 16.74
CA SER A 242 -15.88 -2.45 17.95
C SER A 242 -16.14 -0.97 18.15
N GLU A 243 -16.93 -0.62 19.16
CA GLU A 243 -17.23 0.79 19.51
C GLU A 243 -15.97 1.61 19.80
N THR A 244 -14.91 1.00 20.30
CA THR A 244 -13.66 1.70 20.68
C THR A 244 -12.85 2.16 19.49
N ASP A 245 -13.10 1.60 18.32
CA ASP A 245 -12.38 1.90 17.08
C ASP A 245 -13.01 3.08 16.32
N PHE A 246 -14.06 3.70 16.89
CA PHE A 246 -14.78 4.81 16.26
C PHE A 246 -14.98 5.99 17.22
N ILE A 247 -14.74 7.18 16.70
CA ILE A 247 -15.13 8.47 17.32
C ILE A 247 -16.45 8.88 16.67
N ILE A 248 -17.52 8.88 17.48
CA ILE A 248 -18.92 9.10 17.04
C ILE A 248 -19.42 10.46 17.49
#